data_3ec432c4fbbf6ad4e196dd12665c0997
#
_entry.id   3ec432c4fbbf6ad4e196dd12665c0997
#
_cell.length_a   1.000
_cell.length_b   1.000
_cell.length_c   1.000
_cell.angle_alpha   90.00
_cell.angle_beta   90.00
_cell.angle_gamma   90.00
#
_symmetry.space_group_name_H-M   'P 1'
#
loop_
_entity.id
_entity.type
_entity.pdbx_description
1 polymer ?
#
loop_
_entity_poly.entity_id
_entity_poly.type
_entity_poly.pdbx_seq_one_letter_code
_entity_poly.pdbx_strand_id
1 'polypeptide(L)'
;VRGLAEYARARYSPRPVIGIWGHPMHITPSGKACGALITGLDLSKPLPANTLQDIRDAWLEHHVLAFPNQDLSDDDLVRVTQEFGGVGDDPFFVPIDEKTPVVALTRRADEQAPVFAENWHTDWSFKKHPPIGTCLYSLVVPPVGGNTGFTNQQLALAQMPQELRRRLEG
;
A
#
# COMPACT_ATOMS: atom_id res chain seq x y z
N VAL A 1 -20.97 -5.37 17.36
CA VAL A 1 -19.59 -5.85 17.02
C VAL A 1 -19.63 -7.09 16.12
N ARG A 2 -20.65 -7.98 16.21
CA ARG A 2 -20.77 -9.18 15.35
C ARG A 2 -21.21 -8.85 13.91
N GLY A 3 -22.02 -7.84 13.67
CA GLY A 3 -22.59 -7.53 12.35
C GLY A 3 -21.61 -7.03 11.28
N LEU A 4 -20.50 -6.38 11.64
CA LEU A 4 -19.53 -5.85 10.69
C LEU A 4 -18.57 -6.95 10.15
N ALA A 5 -18.27 -7.95 10.97
CA ALA A 5 -17.46 -9.09 10.53
C ALA A 5 -18.23 -10.02 9.57
N GLU A 6 -19.56 -10.13 9.71
CA GLU A 6 -20.44 -10.87 8.79
C GLU A 6 -20.65 -10.12 7.47
N TYR A 7 -20.74 -8.79 7.50
CA TYR A 7 -20.91 -7.97 6.30
C TYR A 7 -19.68 -8.03 5.36
N ALA A 8 -18.47 -8.10 5.92
CA ALA A 8 -17.23 -8.29 5.15
C ALA A 8 -17.12 -9.70 4.54
N ARG A 9 -17.63 -10.73 5.21
CA ARG A 9 -17.58 -12.12 4.72
C ARG A 9 -18.58 -12.40 3.58
N ALA A 10 -19.66 -11.66 3.46
CA ALA A 10 -20.76 -11.98 2.53
C ALA A 10 -20.51 -11.51 1.07
N ARG A 11 -19.47 -10.73 0.79
CA ARG A 11 -19.25 -10.16 -0.55
C ARG A 11 -18.03 -10.67 -1.30
N TYR A 12 -17.15 -11.43 -0.68
CA TYR A 12 -15.95 -11.91 -1.35
C TYR A 12 -15.95 -13.44 -1.50
N SER A 13 -16.41 -13.88 -2.67
CA SER A 13 -16.01 -15.17 -3.23
C SER A 13 -14.74 -14.91 -4.04
N PRO A 14 -13.58 -15.49 -3.70
CA PRO A 14 -12.36 -15.30 -4.48
C PRO A 14 -12.61 -15.81 -5.89
N ARG A 15 -12.79 -14.90 -6.84
CA ARG A 15 -12.81 -15.24 -8.26
C ARG A 15 -11.35 -15.31 -8.70
N PRO A 16 -10.85 -16.46 -9.19
CA PRO A 16 -9.54 -16.48 -9.81
C PRO A 16 -9.59 -15.57 -11.06
N VAL A 17 -8.83 -14.49 -11.05
CA VAL A 17 -8.62 -13.68 -12.24
C VAL A 17 -7.48 -14.32 -13.01
N ILE A 18 -7.75 -14.76 -14.23
CA ILE A 18 -6.74 -15.43 -15.06
C ILE A 18 -5.83 -14.35 -15.65
N GLY A 19 -4.60 -14.25 -15.14
CA GLY A 19 -3.55 -13.45 -15.75
C GLY A 19 -3.13 -14.00 -17.11
N ILE A 20 -2.61 -13.15 -18.02
CA ILE A 20 -2.24 -13.49 -19.40
C ILE A 20 -1.18 -14.61 -19.51
N TRP A 21 -0.50 -14.97 -18.45
CA TRP A 21 0.55 -16.01 -18.41
C TRP A 21 0.06 -17.36 -17.89
N GLY A 22 -1.27 -17.58 -17.80
CA GLY A 22 -1.84 -18.86 -17.36
C GLY A 22 -1.77 -19.10 -15.85
N HIS A 23 -1.24 -18.17 -15.06
CA HIS A 23 -1.31 -18.20 -13.61
C HIS A 23 -2.38 -17.24 -13.12
N PRO A 24 -3.37 -17.71 -12.36
CA PRO A 24 -4.39 -16.83 -11.81
C PRO A 24 -3.77 -15.87 -10.78
N MET A 25 -4.12 -14.58 -10.85
CA MET A 25 -3.87 -13.65 -9.77
C MET A 25 -4.70 -14.09 -8.55
N HIS A 26 -4.08 -14.14 -7.39
CA HIS A 26 -4.75 -14.48 -6.15
C HIS A 26 -4.67 -13.29 -5.18
N ILE A 27 -5.82 -12.93 -4.61
CA ILE A 27 -5.95 -11.91 -3.58
C ILE A 27 -6.26 -12.63 -2.27
N THR A 28 -5.38 -12.53 -1.30
CA THR A 28 -5.55 -13.13 0.02
C THR A 28 -5.62 -12.04 1.08
N PRO A 29 -6.82 -11.75 1.61
CA PRO A 29 -6.99 -10.77 2.68
C PRO A 29 -6.19 -11.15 3.93
N SER A 30 -5.65 -10.17 4.63
CA SER A 30 -4.86 -10.37 5.86
C SER A 30 -5.69 -10.93 7.03
N GLY A 31 -7.02 -10.83 6.96
CA GLY A 31 -7.93 -11.13 8.05
C GLY A 31 -7.90 -10.09 9.19
N LYS A 32 -7.21 -8.97 8.99
CA LYS A 32 -7.10 -7.83 9.91
C LYS A 32 -7.92 -6.63 9.42
N ALA A 33 -7.74 -5.49 10.07
CA ALA A 33 -8.43 -4.24 9.74
C ALA A 33 -8.15 -3.72 8.32
N CYS A 34 -7.00 -4.06 7.75
CA CYS A 34 -6.60 -3.74 6.38
C CYS A 34 -5.52 -4.72 5.91
N GLY A 35 -5.22 -4.67 4.62
CA GLY A 35 -4.16 -5.44 4.00
C GLY A 35 -4.63 -6.68 3.25
N ALA A 36 -4.05 -6.89 2.06
CA ALA A 36 -4.16 -8.13 1.30
C ALA A 36 -2.82 -8.47 0.63
N LEU A 37 -2.59 -9.76 0.42
CA LEU A 37 -1.46 -10.30 -0.33
C LEU A 37 -1.91 -10.59 -1.76
N ILE A 38 -1.17 -10.07 -2.74
CA ILE A 38 -1.41 -10.33 -4.16
C ILE A 38 -0.30 -11.24 -4.68
N THR A 39 -0.66 -12.39 -5.23
CA THR A 39 0.29 -13.33 -5.81
C THR A 39 -0.12 -13.72 -7.23
N GLY A 40 0.79 -14.36 -7.98
CA GLY A 40 0.54 -14.79 -9.36
C GLY A 40 0.76 -13.68 -10.41
N LEU A 41 1.38 -12.56 -10.02
CA LEU A 41 1.75 -11.47 -10.90
C LEU A 41 3.26 -11.25 -10.94
N ASP A 42 3.73 -10.75 -12.07
CA ASP A 42 5.09 -10.26 -12.29
C ASP A 42 4.99 -8.77 -12.66
N LEU A 43 5.28 -7.91 -11.68
CA LEU A 43 5.19 -6.46 -11.84
C LEU A 43 6.36 -5.87 -12.67
N SER A 44 7.38 -6.66 -13.03
CA SER A 44 8.41 -6.24 -13.97
C SER A 44 7.88 -6.13 -15.41
N LYS A 45 6.65 -6.58 -15.65
CA LYS A 45 5.99 -6.56 -16.97
C LYS A 45 4.75 -5.68 -16.95
N PRO A 46 4.38 -5.10 -18.08
CA PRO A 46 3.11 -4.39 -18.23
C PRO A 46 1.93 -5.30 -17.90
N LEU A 47 0.99 -4.78 -17.13
CA LEU A 47 -0.22 -5.51 -16.74
C LEU A 47 -1.39 -5.15 -17.70
N PRO A 48 -2.30 -6.10 -17.98
CA PRO A 48 -3.52 -5.81 -18.69
C PRO A 48 -4.41 -4.83 -17.92
N ALA A 49 -5.20 -4.05 -18.64
CA ALA A 49 -6.08 -3.05 -18.04
C ALA A 49 -7.11 -3.66 -17.05
N ASN A 50 -7.62 -4.85 -17.34
CA ASN A 50 -8.52 -5.56 -16.42
C ASN A 50 -7.81 -6.00 -15.14
N THR A 51 -6.57 -6.49 -15.22
CA THR A 51 -5.76 -6.84 -14.05
C THR A 51 -5.47 -5.61 -13.19
N LEU A 52 -5.12 -4.48 -13.82
CA LEU A 52 -4.93 -3.20 -13.12
C LEU A 52 -6.21 -2.74 -12.42
N GLN A 53 -7.37 -2.94 -13.04
CA GLN A 53 -8.65 -2.61 -12.41
C GLN A 53 -8.92 -3.51 -11.20
N ASP A 54 -8.71 -4.82 -11.32
CA ASP A 54 -8.86 -5.76 -10.20
C ASP A 54 -7.94 -5.42 -9.02
N ILE A 55 -6.69 -5.00 -9.30
CA ILE A 55 -5.77 -4.54 -8.25
C ILE A 55 -6.26 -3.24 -7.61
N ARG A 56 -6.79 -2.28 -8.40
CA ARG A 56 -7.37 -1.05 -7.85
C ARG A 56 -8.57 -1.34 -6.95
N ASP A 57 -9.45 -2.23 -7.36
CA ASP A 57 -10.61 -2.63 -6.57
C ASP A 57 -10.19 -3.29 -5.26
N ALA A 58 -9.20 -4.19 -5.31
CA ALA A 58 -8.58 -4.78 -4.12
C ALA A 58 -7.92 -3.73 -3.21
N TRP A 59 -7.27 -2.71 -3.79
CA TRP A 59 -6.66 -1.64 -3.01
C TRP A 59 -7.70 -0.79 -2.29
N LEU A 60 -8.78 -0.44 -2.97
CA LEU A 60 -9.90 0.29 -2.36
C LEU A 60 -10.58 -0.50 -1.24
N GLU A 61 -10.65 -1.82 -1.37
CA GLU A 61 -11.24 -2.70 -0.35
C GLU A 61 -10.30 -2.92 0.84
N HIS A 62 -9.03 -3.17 0.57
CA HIS A 62 -8.08 -3.61 1.60
C HIS A 62 -7.12 -2.51 2.07
N HIS A 63 -7.05 -1.36 1.40
CA HIS A 63 -6.23 -0.17 1.70
C HIS A 63 -4.71 -0.39 1.57
N VAL A 64 -4.20 -1.58 1.81
CA VAL A 64 -2.79 -1.95 1.68
C VAL A 64 -2.67 -3.24 0.91
N LEU A 65 -1.84 -3.24 -0.13
CA LEU A 65 -1.54 -4.44 -0.91
C LEU A 65 -0.05 -4.76 -0.81
N ALA A 66 0.26 -6.04 -0.62
CA ALA A 66 1.62 -6.54 -0.63
C ALA A 66 1.82 -7.52 -1.81
N PHE A 67 2.87 -7.31 -2.58
CA PHE A 67 3.24 -8.13 -3.74
C PHE A 67 4.57 -8.81 -3.44
N PRO A 68 4.58 -10.04 -2.94
CA PRO A 68 5.81 -10.74 -2.59
C PRO A 68 6.59 -11.18 -3.83
N ASN A 69 7.90 -11.41 -3.64
CA ASN A 69 8.78 -12.01 -4.64
C ASN A 69 8.84 -11.26 -5.98
N GLN A 70 8.78 -9.92 -5.92
CA GLN A 70 8.97 -9.09 -7.10
C GLN A 70 10.48 -8.77 -7.26
N ASP A 71 10.94 -8.79 -8.51
CA ASP A 71 12.29 -8.34 -8.89
C ASP A 71 12.13 -7.18 -9.88
N LEU A 72 12.20 -5.94 -9.34
CA LEU A 72 11.90 -4.73 -10.08
C LEU A 72 13.16 -3.86 -10.23
N SER A 73 13.35 -3.36 -11.42
CA SER A 73 14.21 -2.19 -11.64
C SER A 73 13.51 -0.90 -11.16
N ASP A 74 14.27 0.19 -11.04
CA ASP A 74 13.71 1.51 -10.73
C ASP A 74 12.69 1.95 -11.79
N ASP A 75 12.94 1.65 -13.06
CA ASP A 75 12.00 1.94 -14.17
C ASP A 75 10.71 1.14 -14.03
N ASP A 76 10.78 -0.12 -13.59
CA ASP A 76 9.58 -0.93 -13.31
C ASP A 76 8.77 -0.35 -12.15
N LEU A 77 9.44 0.07 -11.08
CA LEU A 77 8.80 0.70 -9.93
C LEU A 77 8.08 2.00 -10.34
N VAL A 78 8.73 2.83 -11.15
CA VAL A 78 8.13 4.06 -11.70
C VAL A 78 6.94 3.74 -12.58
N ARG A 79 7.07 2.78 -13.50
CA ARG A 79 5.98 2.36 -14.38
C ARG A 79 4.77 1.86 -13.59
N VAL A 80 4.98 0.96 -12.63
CA VAL A 80 3.91 0.45 -11.76
C VAL A 80 3.22 1.60 -11.03
N THR A 81 3.98 2.52 -10.46
CA THR A 81 3.44 3.70 -9.76
C THR A 81 2.59 4.57 -10.70
N GLN A 82 3.04 4.78 -11.95
CA GLN A 82 2.29 5.53 -12.96
C GLN A 82 0.96 4.87 -13.32
N GLU A 83 0.92 3.54 -13.41
CA GLU A 83 -0.30 2.79 -13.66
C GLU A 83 -1.36 2.96 -12.56
N PHE A 84 -0.96 3.30 -11.33
CA PHE A 84 -1.86 3.52 -10.20
C PHE A 84 -2.24 4.98 -9.92
N GLY A 85 -1.67 5.94 -10.59
CA GLY A 85 -2.10 7.34 -10.40
C GLY A 85 -1.01 8.37 -10.67
N GLY A 86 0.16 7.91 -11.05
CA GLY A 86 1.29 8.77 -11.38
C GLY A 86 2.24 9.00 -10.20
N VAL A 87 3.35 9.65 -10.52
CA VAL A 87 4.39 9.97 -9.54
C VAL A 87 4.10 11.34 -8.95
N GLY A 88 4.07 11.40 -7.63
CA GLY A 88 3.88 12.63 -6.88
C GLY A 88 5.15 13.46 -6.82
N ASP A 89 5.00 14.75 -6.51
CA ASP A 89 6.09 15.65 -6.19
C ASP A 89 6.40 15.59 -4.69
N ASP A 90 7.64 15.26 -4.35
CA ASP A 90 8.14 15.14 -2.98
C ASP A 90 9.15 16.25 -2.68
N PRO A 91 8.82 17.23 -1.82
CA PRO A 91 9.74 18.32 -1.49
C PRO A 91 10.78 17.97 -0.42
N PHE A 92 10.70 16.80 0.23
CA PHE A 92 11.56 16.46 1.38
C PHE A 92 12.65 15.47 1.03
N PHE A 93 12.46 14.65 0.02
CA PHE A 93 13.40 13.62 -0.35
C PHE A 93 14.08 13.93 -1.68
N VAL A 94 15.34 13.58 -1.75
CA VAL A 94 16.12 13.71 -2.98
C VAL A 94 16.09 12.37 -3.72
N PRO A 95 15.72 12.35 -4.99
CA PRO A 95 15.79 11.15 -5.82
C PRO A 95 17.20 10.56 -5.86
N ILE A 96 17.30 9.25 -6.07
CA ILE A 96 18.58 8.54 -6.18
C ILE A 96 19.39 8.97 -7.41
N ASP A 97 18.74 9.48 -8.45
CA ASP A 97 19.32 9.98 -9.68
C ASP A 97 18.42 11.08 -10.27
N GLU A 98 18.98 11.99 -11.06
CA GLU A 98 18.24 13.08 -11.73
C GLU A 98 17.20 12.55 -12.74
N LYS A 99 17.32 11.29 -13.18
CA LYS A 99 16.46 10.67 -14.21
C LYS A 99 15.29 9.89 -13.66
N THR A 100 15.25 9.66 -12.35
CA THR A 100 14.19 8.87 -11.71
C THR A 100 13.61 9.60 -10.51
N PRO A 101 12.30 9.51 -10.25
CA PRO A 101 11.69 10.03 -9.03
C PRO A 101 11.85 9.07 -7.83
N VAL A 102 12.54 7.96 -7.99
CA VAL A 102 12.73 6.98 -6.92
C VAL A 102 13.61 7.54 -5.82
N VAL A 103 13.19 7.37 -4.58
CA VAL A 103 13.91 7.79 -3.38
C VAL A 103 14.36 6.56 -2.61
N ALA A 104 15.61 6.53 -2.18
CA ALA A 104 16.13 5.47 -1.32
C ALA A 104 15.98 5.83 0.16
N LEU A 105 15.33 4.96 0.92
CA LEU A 105 15.29 5.01 2.38
C LEU A 105 16.17 3.90 2.94
N THR A 106 17.29 4.29 3.55
CA THR A 106 18.27 3.33 4.08
C THR A 106 18.42 3.52 5.58
N ARG A 107 18.34 2.42 6.32
CA ARG A 107 18.67 2.35 7.74
C ARG A 107 19.90 1.47 7.94
N ARG A 108 20.94 2.02 8.55
CA ARG A 108 22.17 1.28 8.87
C ARG A 108 22.04 0.63 10.24
N ALA A 109 22.70 -0.51 10.44
CA ALA A 109 22.64 -1.26 11.70
C ALA A 109 23.28 -0.49 12.89
N ASP A 110 24.22 0.40 12.61
CA ASP A 110 24.94 1.23 13.60
C ASP A 110 24.31 2.62 13.81
N GLU A 111 23.22 2.91 13.16
CA GLU A 111 22.57 4.21 13.20
C GLU A 111 21.82 4.43 14.51
N GLN A 112 22.14 5.54 15.21
CA GLN A 112 21.53 5.92 16.49
C GLN A 112 20.43 6.99 16.35
N ALA A 113 20.23 7.53 15.15
CA ALA A 113 19.17 8.50 14.89
C ALA A 113 17.78 7.88 15.13
N PRO A 114 16.76 8.67 15.48
CA PRO A 114 15.37 8.20 15.51
C PRO A 114 14.98 7.51 14.20
N VAL A 115 14.16 6.49 14.28
CA VAL A 115 13.69 5.78 13.09
C VAL A 115 12.80 6.73 12.29
N PHE A 116 13.06 6.86 10.99
CA PHE A 116 12.18 7.62 10.11
C PHE A 116 10.75 7.09 10.18
N ALA A 117 9.78 7.98 10.36
CA ALA A 117 8.36 7.64 10.43
C ALA A 117 7.98 6.63 11.52
N GLU A 118 8.68 6.62 12.68
CA GLU A 118 8.36 5.72 13.81
C GLU A 118 7.01 6.02 14.47
N ASN A 119 6.51 7.26 14.33
CA ASN A 119 5.22 7.66 14.87
C ASN A 119 4.10 7.44 13.86
N TRP A 120 2.89 7.14 14.36
CA TRP A 120 1.69 7.07 13.53
C TRP A 120 1.42 8.42 12.87
N HIS A 121 1.25 8.41 11.56
CA HIS A 121 1.01 9.60 10.73
C HIS A 121 0.18 9.24 9.49
N THR A 122 -0.24 10.25 8.78
CA THR A 122 -0.78 10.14 7.42
C THR A 122 0.17 10.85 6.46
N ASP A 123 0.49 10.20 5.35
CA ASP A 123 1.39 10.77 4.35
C ASP A 123 0.76 12.00 3.70
N TRP A 124 1.51 13.10 3.63
CA TRP A 124 1.19 14.30 2.86
C TRP A 124 -0.21 14.92 3.11
N SER A 125 -0.87 14.61 4.21
CA SER A 125 -2.23 15.10 4.53
C SER A 125 -2.35 16.63 4.56
N PHE A 126 -1.24 17.35 4.70
CA PHE A 126 -1.17 18.82 4.68
C PHE A 126 -1.19 19.42 3.25
N LYS A 127 -1.01 18.62 2.20
CA LYS A 127 -1.09 19.10 0.82
C LYS A 127 -2.53 19.35 0.41
N LYS A 128 -2.76 20.38 -0.44
CA LYS A 128 -4.08 20.63 -1.04
C LYS A 128 -4.59 19.43 -1.86
N HIS A 129 -3.67 18.73 -2.51
CA HIS A 129 -3.92 17.51 -3.26
C HIS A 129 -2.92 16.45 -2.76
N PRO A 130 -3.27 15.70 -1.71
CA PRO A 130 -2.41 14.65 -1.20
C PRO A 130 -2.30 13.51 -2.23
N PRO A 131 -1.20 12.78 -2.27
CA PRO A 131 -1.09 11.59 -3.09
C PRO A 131 -2.13 10.54 -2.67
N ILE A 132 -2.60 9.76 -3.63
CA ILE A 132 -3.59 8.70 -3.39
C ILE A 132 -3.02 7.49 -2.66
N GLY A 133 -1.70 7.35 -2.64
CA GLY A 133 -0.99 6.27 -1.94
C GLY A 133 0.52 6.39 -2.05
N THR A 134 1.20 5.48 -1.39
CA THR A 134 2.66 5.36 -1.38
C THR A 134 3.05 3.97 -1.87
N CYS A 135 3.99 3.90 -2.80
CA CYS A 135 4.56 2.64 -3.29
C CYS A 135 5.95 2.45 -2.65
N LEU A 136 6.14 1.33 -1.95
CA LEU A 136 7.40 0.97 -1.31
C LEU A 136 7.93 -0.33 -1.90
N TYR A 137 9.20 -0.35 -2.30
CA TYR A 137 9.90 -1.55 -2.73
C TYR A 137 11.06 -1.87 -1.79
N SER A 138 11.01 -3.04 -1.14
CA SER A 138 11.99 -3.43 -0.15
C SER A 138 13.14 -4.20 -0.79
N LEU A 139 14.36 -3.64 -0.77
CA LEU A 139 15.58 -4.28 -1.28
C LEU A 139 16.27 -5.13 -0.21
N VAL A 140 16.33 -4.62 1.01
CA VAL A 140 16.93 -5.31 2.15
C VAL A 140 15.98 -5.29 3.32
N VAL A 141 15.59 -6.47 3.78
CA VAL A 141 14.72 -6.63 4.94
C VAL A 141 15.53 -7.25 6.09
N PRO A 142 15.56 -6.65 7.28
CA PRO A 142 16.26 -7.22 8.42
C PRO A 142 15.57 -8.52 8.87
N PRO A 143 16.34 -9.48 9.44
CA PRO A 143 15.77 -10.75 9.92
C PRO A 143 14.81 -10.56 11.12
N VAL A 144 14.94 -9.43 11.84
CA VAL A 144 14.10 -9.09 13.00
C VAL A 144 13.81 -7.58 12.98
N GLY A 145 12.55 -7.22 13.19
CA GLY A 145 12.12 -5.82 13.20
C GLY A 145 11.89 -5.25 11.81
N GLY A 146 11.86 -3.92 11.70
CA GLY A 146 11.64 -3.20 10.44
C GLY A 146 10.21 -3.32 9.88
N ASN A 147 9.25 -3.73 10.69
CA ASN A 147 7.85 -3.85 10.26
C ASN A 147 7.23 -2.47 10.02
N THR A 148 6.47 -2.34 8.93
CA THR A 148 5.61 -1.18 8.69
C THR A 148 4.20 -1.49 9.19
N GLY A 149 3.70 -0.67 10.12
CA GLY A 149 2.34 -0.78 10.64
C GLY A 149 1.38 0.08 9.84
N PHE A 150 0.17 -0.43 9.62
CA PHE A 150 -0.91 0.31 8.97
C PHE A 150 -2.18 0.30 9.80
N THR A 151 -2.97 1.37 9.73
CA THR A 151 -4.26 1.47 10.40
C THR A 151 -5.36 1.87 9.41
N ASN A 152 -6.52 1.24 9.53
CA ASN A 152 -7.69 1.57 8.73
C ASN A 152 -8.41 2.78 9.35
N GLN A 153 -8.24 3.95 8.75
CA GLN A 153 -8.82 5.21 9.23
C GLN A 153 -10.36 5.26 9.11
N GLN A 154 -10.94 4.59 8.12
CA GLN A 154 -12.40 4.49 7.99
C GLN A 154 -12.98 3.70 9.17
N LEU A 155 -12.36 2.58 9.52
CA LEU A 155 -12.75 1.77 10.65
C LEU A 155 -12.52 2.50 11.98
N ALA A 156 -11.40 3.21 12.11
CA ALA A 156 -11.09 4.04 13.27
C ALA A 156 -12.18 5.12 13.49
N LEU A 157 -12.57 5.82 12.42
CA LEU A 157 -13.66 6.80 12.48
C LEU A 157 -15.00 6.15 12.83
N ALA A 158 -15.32 4.99 12.24
CA ALA A 158 -16.58 4.27 12.52
C ALA A 158 -16.67 3.78 13.98
N GLN A 159 -15.54 3.46 14.61
CA GLN A 159 -15.45 2.99 15.98
C GLN A 159 -15.19 4.10 17.00
N MET A 160 -15.02 5.34 16.53
CA MET A 160 -14.73 6.47 17.39
C MET A 160 -15.88 6.75 18.36
N PRO A 161 -15.62 6.99 19.64
CA PRO A 161 -16.65 7.41 20.59
C PRO A 161 -17.37 8.68 20.08
N GLN A 162 -18.70 8.70 20.15
CA GLN A 162 -19.53 9.79 19.60
C GLN A 162 -19.15 11.17 20.16
N GLU A 163 -18.76 11.23 21.43
CA GLU A 163 -18.28 12.45 22.07
C GLU A 163 -17.03 13.02 21.37
N LEU A 164 -16.03 12.15 21.10
CA LEU A 164 -14.81 12.54 20.40
C LEU A 164 -15.11 12.92 18.95
N ARG A 165 -15.95 12.16 18.27
CA ARG A 165 -16.35 12.43 16.90
C ARG A 165 -16.98 13.81 16.75
N ARG A 166 -17.94 14.17 17.61
CA ARG A 166 -18.56 15.51 17.62
C ARG A 166 -17.56 16.63 17.82
N ARG A 167 -16.52 16.43 18.63
CA ARG A 167 -15.46 17.43 18.83
C ARG A 167 -14.55 17.61 17.61
N LEU A 168 -14.42 16.62 16.74
CA LEU A 168 -13.58 16.66 15.54
C LEU A 168 -14.33 17.14 14.31
N GLU A 169 -15.64 16.96 14.26
CA GLU A 169 -16.48 17.40 13.15
C GLU A 169 -16.81 18.93 13.21
N GLY A 170 -16.52 19.61 14.31
CA GLY A 170 -16.70 21.04 14.52
C GLY A 170 -18.09 21.39 15.01
#